data_286e93a8f8b0dfa6fa0afe0a8187c38c
#
_entry.id   286e93a8f8b0dfa6fa0afe0a8187c38c
#
_cell.length_a   1.000
_cell.length_b   1.000
_cell.length_c   1.000
_cell.angle_alpha   90.00
_cell.angle_beta   90.00
_cell.angle_gamma   90.00
#
_symmetry.space_group_name_H-M   'P 1'
#
loop_
_entity.id
_entity.type
_entity.pdbx_description
1 polymer ?
#
loop_
_entity_poly.entity_id
_entity_poly.type
_entity_poly.pdbx_seq_one_letter_code
_entity_poly.pdbx_strand_id
1 'polypeptide(L)'
;IYNRITGESGYFDTRVVYVAESGPLRRRVKRLAIMDQDGANIRYLTNGDALVLTPRFSPAAQEITYLSYFNNTPRVYLFNIESGRQELLGNFKGMTFAPRFTPDGQSVLMAFAERGNSDIRLMDLRTRKSSRLTTHSAIDTSPSGSPDSRFVAFNSDRGGSPQIYVMNIDGSNVHRISFGRGRYATPVWSPRGDLIAFTKQLSGEFYIGVIRPDGSGERLLTKSFLDEAPTWSPNGRVLMFFRQQPSDSKGRGGRT
;
A
#
# COMPACT_ATOMS: atom_id res chain seq x y z
N ILE A 1 5.26 23.60 18.50
CA ILE A 1 6.23 24.48 17.81
C ILE A 1 6.05 24.38 16.29
N TYR A 2 6.10 23.18 15.68
CA TYR A 2 5.99 22.98 14.24
C TYR A 2 4.72 23.63 13.64
N ASN A 3 3.56 23.36 14.22
CA ASN A 3 2.28 23.96 13.78
C ASN A 3 2.27 25.49 13.84
N ARG A 4 2.92 26.08 14.89
CA ARG A 4 3.02 27.54 15.02
C ARG A 4 3.91 28.17 13.95
N ILE A 5 4.90 27.43 13.44
CA ILE A 5 5.85 27.94 12.43
C ILE A 5 5.32 27.72 11.01
N THR A 6 4.69 26.58 10.75
CA THR A 6 4.31 26.14 9.40
C THR A 6 2.81 26.27 9.11
N GLY A 7 1.97 26.41 10.15
CA GLY A 7 0.51 26.34 10.04
C GLY A 7 -0.02 24.92 9.81
N GLU A 8 0.84 23.90 9.77
CA GLU A 8 0.48 22.52 9.45
C GLU A 8 0.58 21.60 10.68
N SER A 9 -0.18 20.53 10.68
CA SER A 9 -0.05 19.47 11.69
C SER A 9 1.32 18.82 11.63
N GLY A 10 1.96 18.65 12.77
CA GLY A 10 3.20 17.91 12.87
C GLY A 10 2.99 16.43 12.55
N TYR A 11 4.06 15.75 12.13
CA TYR A 11 4.06 14.30 11.89
C TYR A 11 4.99 13.55 12.84
N PHE A 12 5.53 14.26 13.86
CA PHE A 12 6.56 13.73 14.77
C PHE A 12 6.02 12.67 15.75
N ASP A 13 4.72 12.69 16.03
CA ASP A 13 4.02 11.68 16.83
C ASP A 13 3.28 10.69 15.91
N THR A 14 3.99 10.15 14.94
CA THR A 14 3.44 9.15 14.02
C THR A 14 4.13 7.82 14.18
N ARG A 15 3.37 6.76 13.92
CA ARG A 15 3.85 5.39 13.98
C ARG A 15 3.89 4.76 12.61
N VAL A 16 4.83 3.87 12.42
CA VAL A 16 5.01 3.08 11.20
C VAL A 16 4.65 1.63 11.50
N VAL A 17 3.72 1.07 10.72
CA VAL A 17 3.47 -0.36 10.70
C VAL A 17 4.22 -0.99 9.54
N TYR A 18 4.91 -2.09 9.80
CA TYR A 18 5.75 -2.75 8.81
C TYR A 18 5.81 -4.27 9.03
N VAL A 19 6.37 -4.98 8.08
CA VAL A 19 6.68 -6.41 8.22
C VAL A 19 8.15 -6.54 8.60
N ALA A 20 8.41 -6.94 9.82
CA ALA A 20 9.74 -7.27 10.29
C ALA A 20 10.13 -8.69 9.87
N GLU A 21 11.30 -8.84 9.27
CA GLU A 21 11.86 -10.14 8.90
C GLU A 21 13.02 -10.52 9.83
N SER A 22 13.05 -11.77 10.26
CA SER A 22 14.12 -12.30 11.09
C SER A 22 14.45 -13.76 10.73
N GLY A 23 15.59 -14.25 11.22
CA GLY A 23 16.04 -15.62 10.97
C GLY A 23 16.83 -15.80 9.65
N PRO A 24 17.36 -17.01 9.41
CA PRO A 24 18.17 -17.31 8.23
C PRO A 24 17.33 -17.31 6.94
N LEU A 25 17.95 -17.03 5.79
CA LEU A 25 17.28 -16.90 4.48
C LEU A 25 16.29 -18.03 4.16
N ARG A 26 16.62 -19.27 4.55
CA ARG A 26 15.77 -20.44 4.28
C ARG A 26 14.62 -20.63 5.28
N ARG A 27 14.59 -19.83 6.38
CA ARG A 27 13.57 -19.89 7.44
C ARG A 27 13.24 -18.49 7.94
N ARG A 28 12.95 -17.58 7.02
CA ARG A 28 12.53 -16.21 7.38
C ARG A 28 11.19 -16.25 8.10
N VAL A 29 11.16 -15.61 9.26
CA VAL A 29 9.94 -15.37 10.02
C VAL A 29 9.54 -13.92 9.77
N LYS A 30 8.30 -13.73 9.35
CA LYS A 30 7.71 -12.41 9.12
C LYS A 30 6.70 -12.10 10.21
N ARG A 31 6.82 -10.93 10.83
CA ARG A 31 5.92 -10.46 11.88
C ARG A 31 5.41 -9.07 11.54
N LEU A 32 4.16 -8.80 11.85
CA LEU A 32 3.70 -7.42 11.95
C LEU A 32 4.43 -6.75 13.11
N ALA A 33 4.96 -5.57 12.85
CA ALA A 33 5.60 -4.74 13.85
C ALA A 33 5.14 -3.28 13.70
N ILE A 34 5.22 -2.54 14.79
CA ILE A 34 4.97 -1.11 14.85
C ILE A 34 6.14 -0.45 15.55
N MET A 35 6.50 0.74 15.12
CA MET A 35 7.54 1.58 15.71
C MET A 35 7.15 3.05 15.58
N ASP A 36 7.81 3.92 16.33
CA ASP A 36 7.75 5.35 16.08
C ASP A 36 8.49 5.69 14.78
N GLN A 37 8.22 6.86 14.22
CA GLN A 37 8.80 7.24 12.93
C GLN A 37 10.35 7.35 12.94
N ASP A 38 10.94 7.56 14.13
CA ASP A 38 12.39 7.63 14.35
C ASP A 38 13.04 6.25 14.55
N GLY A 39 12.24 5.17 14.49
CA GLY A 39 12.67 3.79 14.70
C GLY A 39 12.68 3.34 16.17
N ALA A 40 12.24 4.18 17.11
CA ALA A 40 12.11 3.83 18.51
C ALA A 40 10.84 3.00 18.79
N ASN A 41 10.73 2.48 20.04
CA ASN A 41 9.55 1.79 20.58
C ASN A 41 9.01 0.63 19.70
N ILE A 42 9.93 -0.16 19.13
CA ILE A 42 9.55 -1.31 18.30
C ILE A 42 8.75 -2.32 19.13
N ARG A 43 7.57 -2.68 18.64
CA ARG A 43 6.71 -3.69 19.21
C ARG A 43 6.20 -4.65 18.13
N TYR A 44 6.34 -5.96 18.35
CA TYR A 44 5.73 -6.98 17.49
C TYR A 44 4.25 -7.13 17.81
N LEU A 45 3.42 -7.17 16.78
CA LEU A 45 1.97 -7.32 16.87
C LEU A 45 1.52 -8.75 16.60
N THR A 46 2.37 -9.56 15.94
CA THR A 46 2.14 -10.99 15.68
C THR A 46 3.37 -11.81 16.08
N ASN A 47 3.15 -13.09 16.39
CA ASN A 47 4.21 -14.02 16.85
C ASN A 47 5.06 -14.62 15.70
N GLY A 48 4.58 -14.55 14.45
CA GLY A 48 5.29 -15.08 13.28
C GLY A 48 4.90 -16.49 12.88
N ASP A 49 3.80 -17.04 13.41
CA ASP A 49 3.29 -18.37 13.06
C ASP A 49 2.69 -18.41 11.64
N ALA A 50 2.35 -17.26 11.08
CA ALA A 50 1.85 -17.12 9.73
C ALA A 50 2.62 -16.06 8.95
N LEU A 51 2.74 -16.26 7.63
CA LEU A 51 3.24 -15.22 6.73
C LEU A 51 2.26 -14.04 6.75
N VAL A 52 2.76 -12.85 7.06
CA VAL A 52 2.00 -11.59 7.06
C VAL A 52 2.59 -10.63 6.03
N LEU A 53 1.72 -9.88 5.34
CA LEU A 53 2.10 -8.96 4.25
C LEU A 53 1.22 -7.72 4.24
N THR A 54 1.71 -6.67 3.60
CA THR A 54 0.97 -5.46 3.21
C THR A 54 0.14 -4.81 4.33
N PRO A 55 0.72 -4.54 5.52
CA PRO A 55 -0.02 -3.84 6.56
C PRO A 55 -0.36 -2.41 6.14
N ARG A 56 -1.52 -1.92 6.59
CA ARG A 56 -1.99 -0.55 6.37
C ARG A 56 -2.71 -0.04 7.60
N PHE A 57 -2.33 1.16 8.04
CA PHE A 57 -3.03 1.86 9.11
C PHE A 57 -4.40 2.37 8.65
N SER A 58 -5.37 2.35 9.58
CA SER A 58 -6.59 3.11 9.45
C SER A 58 -6.32 4.60 9.68
N PRO A 59 -6.86 5.50 8.85
CA PRO A 59 -6.76 6.93 9.09
C PRO A 59 -7.66 7.42 10.23
N ALA A 60 -8.65 6.63 10.65
CA ALA A 60 -9.69 7.03 11.59
C ALA A 60 -9.64 6.28 12.94
N ALA A 61 -8.94 5.15 13.01
CA ALA A 61 -8.93 4.29 14.20
C ALA A 61 -7.55 3.68 14.46
N GLN A 62 -7.33 3.17 15.67
CA GLN A 62 -6.13 2.42 16.03
C GLN A 62 -6.20 0.98 15.48
N GLU A 63 -6.35 0.88 14.16
CA GLU A 63 -6.55 -0.37 13.45
C GLU A 63 -5.61 -0.51 12.27
N ILE A 64 -5.30 -1.75 11.94
CA ILE A 64 -4.43 -2.13 10.82
C ILE A 64 -5.15 -3.20 10.01
N THR A 65 -5.22 -3.02 8.67
CA THR A 65 -5.50 -4.14 7.78
C THR A 65 -4.20 -4.80 7.34
N TYR A 66 -4.21 -6.12 7.18
CA TYR A 66 -3.07 -6.86 6.66
C TYR A 66 -3.51 -8.18 6.02
N LEU A 67 -2.66 -8.72 5.17
CA LEU A 67 -2.81 -10.05 4.60
C LEU A 67 -2.08 -11.07 5.48
N SER A 68 -2.73 -12.17 5.83
CA SER A 68 -2.11 -13.31 6.51
C SER A 68 -2.37 -14.62 5.77
N TYR A 69 -1.36 -15.47 5.74
CA TYR A 69 -1.42 -16.84 5.21
C TYR A 69 -1.61 -17.86 6.34
N PHE A 70 -2.51 -17.58 7.26
CA PHE A 70 -2.86 -18.54 8.29
C PHE A 70 -3.46 -19.81 7.66
N ASN A 71 -2.96 -20.98 8.04
CA ASN A 71 -3.31 -22.29 7.43
C ASN A 71 -3.10 -22.30 5.88
N ASN A 72 -2.05 -21.67 5.39
CA ASN A 72 -1.70 -21.55 3.96
C ASN A 72 -2.79 -20.94 3.07
N THR A 73 -3.76 -20.24 3.67
CA THR A 73 -4.83 -19.56 2.95
C THR A 73 -4.70 -18.06 3.13
N PRO A 74 -4.49 -17.28 2.03
CA PRO A 74 -4.38 -15.84 2.11
C PRO A 74 -5.74 -15.22 2.49
N ARG A 75 -5.76 -14.45 3.56
CA ARG A 75 -6.96 -13.75 4.05
C ARG A 75 -6.60 -12.38 4.59
N VAL A 76 -7.51 -11.42 4.43
CA VAL A 76 -7.38 -10.08 4.99
C VAL A 76 -7.95 -10.06 6.40
N TYR A 77 -7.15 -9.51 7.32
CA TYR A 77 -7.51 -9.32 8.71
C TYR A 77 -7.54 -7.84 9.06
N LEU A 78 -8.41 -7.50 9.98
CA LEU A 78 -8.43 -6.26 10.73
C LEU A 78 -7.84 -6.53 12.12
N PHE A 79 -6.86 -5.73 12.54
CA PHE A 79 -6.19 -5.84 13.83
C PHE A 79 -6.35 -4.53 14.60
N ASN A 80 -6.93 -4.59 15.77
CA ASN A 80 -7.00 -3.46 16.68
C ASN A 80 -5.75 -3.41 17.56
N ILE A 81 -5.00 -2.29 17.51
CA ILE A 81 -3.67 -2.16 18.10
C ILE A 81 -3.74 -2.10 19.63
N GLU A 82 -4.81 -1.55 20.18
CA GLU A 82 -4.97 -1.35 21.63
C GLU A 82 -5.39 -2.65 22.31
N SER A 83 -6.42 -3.30 21.80
CA SER A 83 -6.98 -4.53 22.38
C SER A 83 -6.22 -5.80 21.96
N GLY A 84 -5.41 -5.75 20.89
CA GLY A 84 -4.79 -6.93 20.28
C GLY A 84 -5.79 -7.84 19.54
N ARG A 85 -7.07 -7.46 19.46
CA ARG A 85 -8.10 -8.24 18.78
C ARG A 85 -7.86 -8.24 17.28
N GLN A 86 -7.95 -9.44 16.72
CA GLN A 86 -7.92 -9.59 15.27
C GLN A 86 -9.19 -10.26 14.78
N GLU A 87 -9.69 -9.81 13.65
CA GLU A 87 -10.87 -10.38 13.01
C GLU A 87 -10.67 -10.55 11.52
N LEU A 88 -11.29 -11.58 10.95
CA LEU A 88 -11.31 -11.82 9.51
C LEU A 88 -12.19 -10.77 8.83
N LEU A 89 -11.63 -10.03 7.88
CA LEU A 89 -12.36 -8.97 7.20
C LEU A 89 -13.42 -9.49 6.23
N GLY A 90 -13.23 -10.68 5.67
CA GLY A 90 -14.19 -11.35 4.80
C GLY A 90 -13.73 -12.73 4.37
N ASN A 91 -14.67 -13.60 4.01
CA ASN A 91 -14.39 -14.93 3.48
C ASN A 91 -14.53 -14.91 1.96
N PHE A 92 -13.48 -14.48 1.28
CA PHE A 92 -13.44 -14.41 -0.19
C PHE A 92 -12.97 -15.75 -0.76
N LYS A 93 -13.64 -16.24 -1.83
CA LYS A 93 -13.23 -17.46 -2.54
C LYS A 93 -11.97 -17.29 -3.37
N GLY A 94 -11.58 -16.04 -3.69
CA GLY A 94 -10.40 -15.69 -4.45
C GLY A 94 -9.30 -15.11 -3.55
N MET A 95 -8.15 -14.82 -4.16
CA MET A 95 -7.00 -14.22 -3.48
C MET A 95 -7.18 -12.71 -3.40
N THR A 96 -7.06 -12.14 -2.20
CA THR A 96 -7.21 -10.71 -1.95
C THR A 96 -5.83 -10.10 -1.64
N PHE A 97 -5.54 -8.95 -2.23
CA PHE A 97 -4.25 -8.27 -2.06
C PHE A 97 -4.41 -6.81 -1.70
N ALA A 98 -3.37 -6.27 -1.05
CA ALA A 98 -3.14 -4.86 -0.82
C ALA A 98 -4.37 -4.11 -0.26
N PRO A 99 -4.99 -4.59 0.84
CA PRO A 99 -6.11 -3.89 1.46
C PRO A 99 -5.66 -2.49 1.90
N ARG A 100 -6.49 -1.48 1.62
CA ARG A 100 -6.21 -0.09 2.01
C ARG A 100 -7.51 0.58 2.43
N PHE A 101 -7.52 1.19 3.60
CA PHE A 101 -8.67 1.98 4.05
C PHE A 101 -8.96 3.13 3.08
N THR A 102 -10.25 3.47 2.97
CA THR A 102 -10.66 4.78 2.46
C THR A 102 -10.27 5.87 3.45
N PRO A 103 -10.10 7.14 3.02
CA PRO A 103 -9.66 8.22 3.90
C PRO A 103 -10.58 8.48 5.10
N ASP A 104 -11.87 8.17 4.99
CA ASP A 104 -12.83 8.24 6.09
C ASP A 104 -12.74 7.06 7.07
N GLY A 105 -11.94 6.03 6.74
CA GLY A 105 -11.78 4.81 7.54
C GLY A 105 -13.01 3.90 7.57
N GLN A 106 -14.05 4.16 6.78
CA GLN A 106 -15.32 3.42 6.82
C GLN A 106 -15.32 2.20 5.88
N SER A 107 -14.46 2.21 4.89
CA SER A 107 -14.37 1.15 3.89
C SER A 107 -12.93 0.74 3.63
N VAL A 108 -12.76 -0.40 2.95
CA VAL A 108 -11.47 -0.90 2.48
C VAL A 108 -11.53 -1.14 0.98
N LEU A 109 -10.59 -0.53 0.27
CA LEU A 109 -10.27 -0.85 -1.12
C LEU A 109 -9.32 -2.05 -1.15
N MET A 110 -9.55 -3.00 -2.04
CA MET A 110 -8.72 -4.19 -2.17
C MET A 110 -8.70 -4.70 -3.61
N ALA A 111 -7.61 -5.34 -3.99
CA ALA A 111 -7.55 -6.09 -5.25
C ALA A 111 -7.97 -7.54 -4.97
N PHE A 112 -8.82 -8.07 -5.83
CA PHE A 112 -9.38 -9.40 -5.72
C PHE A 112 -9.09 -10.21 -6.98
N ALA A 113 -8.25 -11.25 -6.84
CA ALA A 113 -7.87 -12.12 -7.95
C ALA A 113 -8.74 -13.37 -7.98
N GLU A 114 -9.39 -13.58 -9.12
CA GLU A 114 -10.21 -14.76 -9.41
C GLU A 114 -10.02 -15.19 -10.86
N ARG A 115 -9.81 -16.49 -11.09
CA ARG A 115 -9.72 -17.07 -12.44
C ARG A 115 -8.72 -16.40 -13.39
N GLY A 116 -7.59 -15.97 -12.85
CA GLY A 116 -6.52 -15.32 -13.65
C GLY A 116 -6.73 -13.84 -13.93
N ASN A 117 -7.80 -13.24 -13.44
CA ASN A 117 -8.03 -11.79 -13.46
C ASN A 117 -7.94 -11.20 -12.07
N SER A 118 -7.73 -9.88 -11.96
CA SER A 118 -7.74 -9.15 -10.70
C SER A 118 -8.50 -7.84 -10.86
N ASP A 119 -9.46 -7.62 -9.97
CA ASP A 119 -10.31 -6.43 -9.96
C ASP A 119 -10.24 -5.68 -8.66
N ILE A 120 -10.48 -4.37 -8.71
CA ILE A 120 -10.63 -3.54 -7.53
C ILE A 120 -12.05 -3.68 -6.96
N ARG A 121 -12.11 -3.89 -5.65
CA ARG A 121 -13.36 -3.91 -4.87
C ARG A 121 -13.30 -2.91 -3.72
N LEU A 122 -14.47 -2.39 -3.37
CA LEU A 122 -14.71 -1.58 -2.19
C LEU A 122 -15.56 -2.40 -1.22
N MET A 123 -15.16 -2.49 0.04
CA MET A 123 -15.90 -3.16 1.10
C MET A 123 -16.23 -2.18 2.22
N ASP A 124 -17.49 -2.07 2.56
CA ASP A 124 -17.96 -1.35 3.76
C ASP A 124 -17.64 -2.18 5.02
N LEU A 125 -16.92 -1.57 5.97
CA LEU A 125 -16.43 -2.26 7.17
C LEU A 125 -17.53 -2.61 8.16
N ARG A 126 -18.62 -1.84 8.20
CA ARG A 126 -19.75 -2.07 9.10
C ARG A 126 -20.64 -3.19 8.60
N THR A 127 -21.02 -3.14 7.32
CA THR A 127 -21.98 -4.11 6.74
C THR A 127 -21.31 -5.34 6.15
N ARG A 128 -19.98 -5.29 5.93
CA ARG A 128 -19.18 -6.32 5.23
C ARG A 128 -19.61 -6.56 3.78
N LYS A 129 -20.46 -5.71 3.23
CA LYS A 129 -20.83 -5.77 1.81
C LYS A 129 -19.69 -5.26 0.94
N SER A 130 -19.45 -5.95 -0.16
CA SER A 130 -18.40 -5.62 -1.11
C SER A 130 -19.00 -5.37 -2.49
N SER A 131 -18.61 -4.26 -3.12
CA SER A 131 -18.92 -3.91 -4.52
C SER A 131 -17.69 -4.01 -5.40
N ARG A 132 -17.86 -4.47 -6.63
CA ARG A 132 -16.81 -4.52 -7.64
C ARG A 132 -16.75 -3.17 -8.36
N LEU A 133 -15.57 -2.54 -8.41
CA LEU A 133 -15.36 -1.24 -9.05
C LEU A 133 -14.81 -1.37 -10.47
N THR A 134 -13.97 -2.39 -10.74
CA THR A 134 -13.43 -2.63 -12.09
C THR A 134 -13.91 -3.97 -12.63
N THR A 135 -14.14 -4.04 -13.96
CA THR A 135 -14.70 -5.22 -14.66
C THR A 135 -13.93 -5.55 -15.93
N HIS A 136 -12.80 -4.89 -16.17
CA HIS A 136 -11.95 -5.13 -17.35
C HIS A 136 -11.19 -6.46 -17.20
N SER A 137 -10.82 -7.09 -18.33
CA SER A 137 -10.01 -8.33 -18.33
C SER A 137 -8.53 -8.14 -17.94
N ALA A 138 -8.12 -6.92 -17.67
CA ALA A 138 -6.78 -6.58 -17.21
C ALA A 138 -6.60 -6.86 -15.72
N ILE A 139 -5.35 -6.94 -15.30
CA ILE A 139 -4.96 -7.11 -13.89
C ILE A 139 -4.95 -5.74 -13.22
N ASP A 140 -5.98 -5.45 -12.44
CA ASP A 140 -6.12 -4.22 -11.65
C ASP A 140 -5.72 -4.47 -10.20
N THR A 141 -4.74 -3.70 -9.69
CA THR A 141 -4.16 -3.93 -8.35
C THR A 141 -3.82 -2.63 -7.62
N SER A 142 -3.46 -2.75 -6.34
CA SER A 142 -2.89 -1.69 -5.50
C SER A 142 -3.73 -0.41 -5.46
N PRO A 143 -5.02 -0.48 -5.12
CA PRO A 143 -5.88 0.70 -5.06
C PRO A 143 -5.48 1.66 -3.94
N SER A 144 -5.69 2.96 -4.17
CA SER A 144 -5.48 4.04 -3.20
C SER A 144 -6.52 5.14 -3.39
N GLY A 145 -7.35 5.41 -2.38
CA GLY A 145 -8.35 6.48 -2.42
C GLY A 145 -7.74 7.87 -2.34
N SER A 146 -8.37 8.85 -3.00
CA SER A 146 -8.07 10.27 -2.84
C SER A 146 -8.55 10.77 -1.47
N PRO A 147 -7.90 11.77 -0.85
CA PRO A 147 -8.26 12.22 0.51
C PRO A 147 -9.68 12.78 0.63
N ASP A 148 -10.28 13.23 -0.46
CA ASP A 148 -11.68 13.67 -0.55
C ASP A 148 -12.68 12.51 -0.78
N SER A 149 -12.19 11.25 -0.81
CA SER A 149 -12.96 10.03 -1.05
C SER A 149 -13.71 9.97 -2.40
N ARG A 150 -13.34 10.80 -3.38
CA ARG A 150 -14.02 10.87 -4.68
C ARG A 150 -13.40 10.00 -5.75
N PHE A 151 -12.09 9.70 -5.64
CA PHE A 151 -11.33 9.01 -6.67
C PHE A 151 -10.54 7.84 -6.10
N VAL A 152 -10.17 6.91 -6.98
CA VAL A 152 -9.28 5.78 -6.69
C VAL A 152 -8.17 5.74 -7.74
N ALA A 153 -6.92 5.85 -7.30
CA ALA A 153 -5.76 5.52 -8.12
C ALA A 153 -5.47 4.02 -8.01
N PHE A 154 -5.10 3.38 -9.11
CA PHE A 154 -4.77 1.96 -9.13
C PHE A 154 -3.80 1.62 -10.25
N ASN A 155 -3.21 0.47 -10.18
CA ASN A 155 -2.33 -0.07 -11.21
C ASN A 155 -3.12 -0.99 -12.13
N SER A 156 -2.91 -0.88 -13.45
CA SER A 156 -3.56 -1.72 -14.46
C SER A 156 -2.65 -1.96 -15.66
N ASP A 157 -2.69 -3.16 -16.21
CA ASP A 157 -1.99 -3.52 -17.45
C ASP A 157 -2.87 -3.45 -18.71
N ARG A 158 -4.08 -2.86 -18.63
CA ARG A 158 -5.05 -2.73 -19.75
C ARG A 158 -4.49 -2.03 -20.98
N GLY A 159 -3.42 -1.26 -20.85
CA GLY A 159 -2.69 -0.63 -21.97
C GLY A 159 -1.50 -1.43 -22.47
N GLY A 160 -1.39 -2.73 -22.14
CA GLY A 160 -0.32 -3.65 -22.55
C GLY A 160 0.87 -3.69 -21.58
N SER A 161 1.01 -2.73 -20.68
CA SER A 161 2.01 -2.73 -19.60
C SER A 161 1.44 -2.07 -18.35
N PRO A 162 1.88 -2.45 -17.14
CA PRO A 162 1.40 -1.86 -15.90
C PRO A 162 1.62 -0.36 -15.85
N GLN A 163 0.52 0.39 -15.69
CA GLN A 163 0.48 1.85 -15.61
C GLN A 163 -0.46 2.30 -14.48
N ILE A 164 -0.42 3.58 -14.13
CA ILE A 164 -1.32 4.16 -13.15
C ILE A 164 -2.56 4.70 -13.84
N TYR A 165 -3.70 4.31 -13.31
CA TYR A 165 -5.02 4.77 -13.70
C TYR A 165 -5.72 5.44 -12.52
N VAL A 166 -6.67 6.30 -12.84
CA VAL A 166 -7.59 6.92 -11.87
C VAL A 166 -9.01 6.65 -12.34
N MET A 167 -9.91 6.45 -11.39
CA MET A 167 -11.36 6.32 -11.61
C MET A 167 -12.11 7.04 -10.50
N ASN A 168 -13.40 7.28 -10.71
CA ASN A 168 -14.31 7.70 -9.64
C ASN A 168 -14.48 6.58 -8.61
N ILE A 169 -14.89 6.92 -7.38
CA ILE A 169 -15.11 5.94 -6.29
C ILE A 169 -16.24 4.93 -6.61
N ASP A 170 -17.11 5.24 -7.55
CA ASP A 170 -18.15 4.33 -8.05
C ASP A 170 -17.66 3.38 -9.17
N GLY A 171 -16.39 3.49 -9.59
CA GLY A 171 -15.78 2.70 -10.67
C GLY A 171 -15.92 3.32 -12.07
N SER A 172 -16.61 4.46 -12.21
CA SER A 172 -16.75 5.16 -13.48
C SER A 172 -15.52 5.98 -13.86
N ASN A 173 -15.46 6.50 -15.10
CA ASN A 173 -14.42 7.40 -15.61
C ASN A 173 -12.98 6.89 -15.47
N VAL A 174 -12.75 5.62 -15.75
CA VAL A 174 -11.40 5.03 -15.71
C VAL A 174 -10.54 5.64 -16.80
N HIS A 175 -9.43 6.26 -16.41
CA HIS A 175 -8.46 6.83 -17.34
C HIS A 175 -7.02 6.68 -16.86
N ARG A 176 -6.09 6.60 -17.80
CA ARG A 176 -4.66 6.48 -17.54
C ARG A 176 -4.05 7.84 -17.26
N ILE A 177 -3.14 7.91 -16.26
CA ILE A 177 -2.43 9.13 -15.90
C ILE A 177 -0.89 9.02 -16.06
N SER A 178 -0.32 7.82 -16.19
CA SER A 178 1.11 7.63 -16.43
C SER A 178 1.38 7.19 -17.87
N PHE A 179 2.30 7.87 -18.58
CA PHE A 179 2.58 7.65 -20.01
C PHE A 179 4.07 7.39 -20.30
N GLY A 180 4.93 7.47 -19.30
CA GLY A 180 6.36 7.23 -19.45
C GLY A 180 6.70 5.77 -19.76
N ARG A 181 7.93 5.53 -20.24
CA ARG A 181 8.47 4.17 -20.41
C ARG A 181 8.59 3.47 -19.06
N GLY A 182 8.54 2.12 -19.08
CA GLY A 182 8.66 1.27 -17.90
C GLY A 182 7.32 0.83 -17.34
N ARG A 183 7.39 0.15 -16.21
CA ARG A 183 6.24 -0.40 -15.48
C ARG A 183 6.01 0.43 -14.24
N TYR A 184 4.79 0.85 -14.01
CA TYR A 184 4.39 1.60 -12.82
C TYR A 184 3.60 0.69 -11.89
N ALA A 185 3.78 0.84 -10.59
CA ALA A 185 3.14 0.01 -9.58
C ALA A 185 2.88 0.79 -8.28
N THR A 186 2.09 0.21 -7.40
CA THR A 186 1.84 0.66 -6.02
C THR A 186 1.56 2.16 -5.88
N PRO A 187 0.58 2.73 -6.63
CA PRO A 187 0.23 4.13 -6.46
C PRO A 187 -0.29 4.40 -5.05
N VAL A 188 0.09 5.54 -4.47
CA VAL A 188 -0.37 5.99 -3.15
C VAL A 188 -0.70 7.47 -3.22
N TRP A 189 -1.97 7.80 -3.04
CA TRP A 189 -2.42 9.18 -3.04
C TRP A 189 -1.89 9.94 -1.82
N SER A 190 -1.40 11.15 -2.04
CA SER A 190 -0.98 12.05 -0.97
C SER A 190 -2.18 12.47 -0.11
N PRO A 191 -2.06 12.56 1.23
CA PRO A 191 -3.10 13.13 2.08
C PRO A 191 -3.48 14.57 1.73
N ARG A 192 -2.63 15.27 0.98
CA ARG A 192 -2.89 16.64 0.49
C ARG A 192 -3.71 16.67 -0.81
N GLY A 193 -3.88 15.52 -1.48
CA GLY A 193 -4.63 15.42 -2.73
C GLY A 193 -3.87 15.86 -3.98
N ASP A 194 -2.70 16.46 -3.83
CA ASP A 194 -1.93 17.11 -4.88
C ASP A 194 -1.07 16.17 -5.72
N LEU A 195 -0.64 15.03 -5.15
CA LEU A 195 0.28 14.09 -5.77
C LEU A 195 -0.15 12.63 -5.53
N ILE A 196 0.29 11.76 -6.43
CA ILE A 196 0.27 10.31 -6.30
C ILE A 196 1.72 9.82 -6.34
N ALA A 197 2.21 9.20 -5.26
CA ALA A 197 3.50 8.53 -5.25
C ALA A 197 3.37 7.15 -5.89
N PHE A 198 4.44 6.65 -6.51
CA PHE A 198 4.43 5.36 -7.18
C PHE A 198 5.83 4.72 -7.18
N THR A 199 5.86 3.40 -7.41
CA THR A 199 7.04 2.66 -7.80
C THR A 199 7.11 2.60 -9.32
N LYS A 200 8.30 2.83 -9.91
CA LYS A 200 8.54 2.64 -11.34
C LYS A 200 9.72 1.72 -11.56
N GLN A 201 9.56 0.73 -12.42
CA GLN A 201 10.64 -0.13 -12.91
C GLN A 201 10.97 0.24 -14.35
N LEU A 202 12.23 0.59 -14.60
CA LEU A 202 12.73 0.95 -15.92
C LEU A 202 14.15 0.45 -16.10
N SER A 203 14.38 -0.33 -17.17
CA SER A 203 15.72 -0.84 -17.52
C SER A 203 16.43 -1.60 -16.39
N GLY A 204 15.69 -2.37 -15.60
CA GLY A 204 16.21 -3.17 -14.48
C GLY A 204 16.42 -2.40 -13.18
N GLU A 205 16.15 -1.11 -13.16
CA GLU A 205 16.25 -0.25 -11.98
C GLU A 205 14.87 0.14 -11.44
N PHE A 206 14.83 0.46 -10.15
CA PHE A 206 13.63 0.88 -9.46
C PHE A 206 13.73 2.35 -9.03
N TYR A 207 12.59 3.02 -9.09
CA TYR A 207 12.45 4.42 -8.77
C TYR A 207 11.21 4.62 -7.90
N ILE A 208 11.28 5.49 -6.91
CA ILE A 208 10.11 6.13 -6.34
C ILE A 208 9.88 7.44 -7.10
N GLY A 209 8.68 7.65 -7.57
CA GLY A 209 8.28 8.86 -8.27
C GLY A 209 6.98 9.43 -7.74
N VAL A 210 6.67 10.64 -8.18
CA VAL A 210 5.40 11.34 -7.93
C VAL A 210 4.85 11.90 -9.23
N ILE A 211 3.51 11.95 -9.32
CA ILE A 211 2.77 12.50 -10.45
C ILE A 211 1.53 13.21 -9.94
N ARG A 212 1.04 14.26 -10.61
CA ARG A 212 -0.24 14.85 -10.28
C ARG A 212 -1.40 13.96 -10.70
N PRO A 213 -2.58 14.07 -10.07
CA PRO A 213 -3.75 13.26 -10.43
C PRO A 213 -4.21 13.44 -11.88
N ASP A 214 -3.91 14.59 -12.50
CA ASP A 214 -4.17 14.87 -13.93
C ASP A 214 -3.13 14.26 -14.89
N GLY A 215 -2.12 13.56 -14.37
CA GLY A 215 -1.03 12.96 -15.16
C GLY A 215 0.13 13.90 -15.47
N SER A 216 0.07 15.15 -15.05
CA SER A 216 1.16 16.10 -15.28
C SER A 216 2.23 16.04 -14.21
N GLY A 217 3.41 16.60 -14.47
CA GLY A 217 4.45 16.82 -13.47
C GLY A 217 5.09 15.54 -12.90
N GLU A 218 5.18 14.46 -13.70
CA GLU A 218 5.92 13.26 -13.28
C GLU A 218 7.35 13.62 -12.91
N ARG A 219 7.79 13.19 -11.73
CA ARG A 219 9.17 13.33 -11.24
C ARG A 219 9.63 12.04 -10.57
N LEU A 220 10.80 11.58 -10.92
CA LEU A 220 11.48 10.47 -10.25
C LEU A 220 12.35 11.03 -9.13
N LEU A 221 12.14 10.55 -7.91
CA LEU A 221 12.78 11.05 -6.70
C LEU A 221 13.99 10.23 -6.30
N THR A 222 13.99 8.93 -6.59
CA THR A 222 15.06 8.00 -6.27
C THR A 222 15.42 7.13 -7.46
N LYS A 223 16.57 6.49 -7.38
CA LYS A 223 17.05 5.46 -8.30
C LYS A 223 17.85 4.44 -7.51
N SER A 224 17.50 3.15 -7.61
CA SER A 224 18.21 2.09 -6.90
C SER A 224 18.00 0.71 -7.51
N PHE A 225 18.67 -0.29 -6.93
CA PHE A 225 18.46 -1.71 -7.25
C PHE A 225 17.03 -2.16 -6.95
N LEU A 226 16.46 -1.73 -5.80
CA LEU A 226 15.06 -2.00 -5.44
C LEU A 226 14.55 -0.94 -4.47
N ASP A 227 13.71 -0.04 -4.97
CA ASP A 227 12.91 0.91 -4.20
C ASP A 227 11.45 0.65 -4.48
N GLU A 228 10.65 0.33 -3.45
CA GLU A 228 9.25 -0.05 -3.62
C GLU A 228 8.34 0.47 -2.50
N ALA A 229 7.04 0.38 -2.77
CA ALA A 229 5.95 0.57 -1.83
C ALA A 229 6.01 1.89 -1.04
N PRO A 230 5.97 3.04 -1.72
CA PRO A 230 5.97 4.33 -1.06
C PRO A 230 4.76 4.49 -0.13
N THR A 231 4.94 5.25 0.94
CA THR A 231 3.86 5.71 1.83
C THR A 231 4.13 7.13 2.27
N TRP A 232 3.07 7.92 2.46
CA TRP A 232 3.14 9.30 2.89
C TRP A 232 3.09 9.41 4.42
N SER A 233 3.77 10.43 4.95
CA SER A 233 3.45 10.94 6.29
C SER A 233 2.02 11.50 6.33
N PRO A 234 1.35 11.55 7.50
CA PRO A 234 -0.02 12.05 7.59
C PRO A 234 -0.23 13.46 7.03
N ASN A 235 0.77 14.33 7.09
CA ASN A 235 0.72 15.69 6.53
C ASN A 235 1.15 15.77 5.05
N GLY A 236 1.46 14.63 4.41
CA GLY A 236 1.84 14.57 2.99
C GLY A 236 3.18 15.24 2.63
N ARG A 237 4.06 15.50 3.61
CA ARG A 237 5.36 16.18 3.39
C ARG A 237 6.53 15.23 3.19
N VAL A 238 6.44 14.02 3.73
CA VAL A 238 7.52 13.04 3.73
C VAL A 238 7.03 11.75 3.10
N LEU A 239 7.88 11.13 2.30
CA LEU A 239 7.72 9.78 1.76
C LEU A 239 8.66 8.83 2.47
N MET A 240 8.11 7.70 2.93
CA MET A 240 8.85 6.52 3.34
C MET A 240 8.65 5.42 2.31
N PHE A 241 9.67 4.63 2.06
CA PHE A 241 9.61 3.52 1.11
C PHE A 241 10.58 2.41 1.52
N PHE A 242 10.36 1.24 0.98
CA PHE A 242 11.26 0.11 1.18
C PHE A 242 12.43 0.21 0.20
N ARG A 243 13.66 0.05 0.71
CA ARG A 243 14.87 -0.02 -0.10
C ARG A 243 15.65 -1.29 0.19
N GLN A 244 16.01 -2.03 -0.85
CA GLN A 244 16.94 -3.15 -0.74
C GLN A 244 18.19 -2.87 -1.57
N GLN A 245 19.35 -3.12 -0.97
CA GLN A 245 20.62 -3.06 -1.68
C GLN A 245 20.92 -4.41 -2.36
N PRO A 246 21.68 -4.42 -3.48
CA PRO A 246 22.11 -5.66 -4.10
C PRO A 246 22.96 -6.47 -3.13
N SER A 247 22.85 -7.80 -3.21
CA SER A 247 23.77 -8.70 -2.52
C SER A 247 25.16 -8.61 -3.16
N ASP A 248 26.22 -8.81 -2.37
CA ASP A 248 27.57 -8.94 -2.89
C ASP A 248 27.73 -10.23 -3.75
N SER A 249 28.87 -10.38 -4.45
CA SER A 249 29.18 -11.55 -5.28
C SER A 249 29.20 -12.88 -4.54
N LYS A 250 29.18 -12.84 -3.20
CA LYS A 250 29.10 -14.03 -2.32
C LYS A 250 27.70 -14.24 -1.74
N GLY A 251 26.69 -13.51 -2.25
CA GLY A 251 25.31 -13.58 -1.76
C GLY A 251 25.10 -13.01 -0.36
N ARG A 252 26.06 -12.23 0.18
CA ARG A 252 25.97 -11.60 1.48
C ARG A 252 25.40 -10.20 1.32
N GLY A 253 24.43 -9.85 2.10
CA GLY A 253 24.07 -8.49 2.46
C GLY A 253 23.11 -7.81 1.58
N GLY A 254 22.06 -8.15 1.10
CA GLY A 254 20.97 -7.21 0.81
C GLY A 254 20.44 -6.65 2.13
N ARG A 255 20.98 -5.54 2.63
CA ARG A 255 20.40 -4.85 3.79
C ARG A 255 19.17 -4.08 3.32
N THR A 256 18.08 -4.25 4.04
CA THR A 256 16.87 -3.41 4.00
C THR A 256 17.02 -2.29 5.00
#